data_5081cd1c11a2e7b61ab1e531bd6df0cf
#
_entry.id   5081cd1c11a2e7b61ab1e531bd6df0cf
#
_cell.length_a   1.000
_cell.length_b   1.000
_cell.length_c   1.000
_cell.angle_alpha   90.00
_cell.angle_beta   90.00
_cell.angle_gamma   90.00
#
_symmetry.space_group_name_H-M   'P 1'
#
loop_
_entity.id
_entity.type
_entity.pdbx_description
1 polymer ?
#
loop_
_entity_poly.entity_id
_entity_poly.type
_entity_poly.pdbx_seq_one_letter_code
_entity_poly.pdbx_strand_id
1 'polypeptide(L)' 'MAATNAEIIDLLTTAYNMEIETVTNYLANSVNLDGVRAEEIKKSLAADITEEIGHATQLANRIKQIGGLV' A
#
# COMPACT_ATOMS: atom_id res chain seq x y z
N MET A 1 25.00 -11.42 10.89
CA MET A 1 24.07 -12.57 10.85
C MET A 1 22.92 -12.27 9.90
N ALA A 2 22.50 -13.28 9.17
CA ALA A 2 21.32 -13.12 8.30
C ALA A 2 20.05 -13.04 9.14
N ALA A 3 19.08 -12.24 8.69
CA ALA A 3 17.77 -12.17 9.31
C ALA A 3 17.05 -13.52 9.15
N THR A 4 16.28 -13.92 10.16
CA THR A 4 15.42 -15.10 10.08
C THR A 4 14.21 -14.81 9.18
N ASN A 5 13.55 -15.86 8.69
CA ASN A 5 12.30 -15.69 7.93
C ASN A 5 11.25 -14.97 8.76
N ALA A 6 11.16 -15.23 10.07
CA ALA A 6 10.22 -14.53 10.94
C ALA A 6 10.50 -13.03 11.00
N GLU A 7 11.76 -12.62 11.10
CA GLU A 7 12.15 -11.21 11.09
C GLU A 7 11.84 -10.55 9.76
N ILE A 8 12.08 -11.24 8.64
CA ILE A 8 11.78 -10.75 7.31
C ILE A 8 10.27 -10.59 7.13
N ILE A 9 9.49 -11.56 7.58
CA ILE A 9 8.01 -11.51 7.54
C ILE A 9 7.50 -10.30 8.33
N ASP A 10 8.04 -10.03 9.51
CA ASP A 10 7.65 -8.87 10.32
C ASP A 10 7.94 -7.55 9.60
N LEU A 11 9.10 -7.43 8.97
CA LEU A 11 9.46 -6.23 8.20
C LEU A 11 8.55 -6.04 7.00
N LEU A 12 8.26 -7.12 6.25
CA LEU A 12 7.37 -7.07 5.10
C LEU A 12 5.94 -6.75 5.51
N THR A 13 5.48 -7.29 6.64
CA THR A 13 4.14 -7.02 7.18
C THR A 13 4.00 -5.54 7.56
N THR A 14 5.02 -4.96 8.19
CA THR A 14 5.04 -3.53 8.50
C THR A 14 4.97 -2.69 7.23
N ALA A 15 5.76 -3.03 6.22
CA ALA A 15 5.75 -2.33 4.94
C ALA A 15 4.38 -2.46 4.24
N TYR A 16 3.79 -3.65 4.24
CA TYR A 16 2.46 -3.89 3.69
C TYR A 16 1.41 -3.02 4.38
N ASN A 17 1.41 -2.97 5.70
CA ASN A 17 0.46 -2.17 6.47
C ASN A 17 0.62 -0.67 6.18
N MET A 18 1.85 -0.20 5.99
CA MET A 18 2.12 1.20 5.62
C MET A 18 1.55 1.53 4.23
N GLU A 19 1.67 0.62 3.25
CA GLU A 19 1.09 0.80 1.93
C GLU A 19 -0.43 0.86 1.99
N ILE A 20 -1.06 0.00 2.78
CA ILE A 20 -2.52 -0.02 2.96
C ILE A 20 -2.99 1.26 3.64
N GLU A 21 -2.26 1.77 4.63
CA GLU A 21 -2.56 3.06 5.28
C GLU A 21 -2.49 4.20 4.26
N THR A 22 -1.48 4.21 3.40
CA THR A 22 -1.33 5.20 2.34
C THR A 22 -2.53 5.16 1.39
N VAL A 23 -2.96 3.97 0.96
CA VAL A 23 -4.16 3.81 0.11
C VAL A 23 -5.40 4.35 0.80
N THR A 24 -5.58 4.05 2.07
CA THR A 24 -6.72 4.52 2.87
C THR A 24 -6.75 6.04 2.93
N ASN A 25 -5.60 6.67 3.16
CA ASN A 25 -5.49 8.13 3.21
C ASN A 25 -5.76 8.78 1.85
N TYR A 26 -5.23 8.20 0.79
CA TYR A 26 -5.48 8.71 -0.58
C TYR A 26 -6.96 8.60 -0.94
N LEU A 27 -7.59 7.49 -0.60
CA LEU A 27 -9.02 7.29 -0.86
C LEU A 27 -9.87 8.33 -0.13
N ALA A 28 -9.62 8.55 1.16
CA ALA A 28 -10.34 9.55 1.95
C ALA A 28 -10.15 10.96 1.38
N ASN A 29 -8.92 11.31 1.03
CA ASN A 29 -8.61 12.61 0.43
C ASN A 29 -9.32 12.77 -0.92
N SER A 30 -9.35 11.73 -1.73
CA SER A 30 -10.02 11.75 -3.04
C SER A 30 -11.52 12.00 -2.90
N VAL A 31 -12.18 11.30 -1.99
CA VAL A 31 -13.62 11.42 -1.76
C VAL A 31 -13.99 12.81 -1.22
N ASN A 32 -13.14 13.39 -0.39
CA ASN A 32 -13.41 14.66 0.27
C ASN A 32 -13.00 15.90 -0.55
N LEU A 33 -12.41 15.69 -1.73
CA LEU A 33 -11.98 16.81 -2.57
C LEU A 33 -13.17 17.51 -3.25
N ASP A 34 -13.18 18.83 -3.13
CA ASP A 34 -14.13 19.71 -3.79
C ASP A 34 -13.39 20.84 -4.50
N GLY A 35 -14.06 21.50 -5.44
CA GLY A 35 -13.54 22.67 -6.10
C GLY A 35 -13.29 22.47 -7.60
N VAL A 36 -12.80 23.53 -8.24
CA VAL A 36 -12.67 23.61 -9.71
C VAL A 36 -11.74 22.54 -10.28
N ARG A 37 -10.71 22.17 -9.54
CA ARG A 37 -9.70 21.21 -10.02
C ARG A 37 -9.83 19.82 -9.38
N ALA A 38 -10.92 19.59 -8.67
CA ALA A 38 -11.10 18.33 -7.92
C ALA A 38 -11.00 17.10 -8.82
N GLU A 39 -11.59 17.12 -10.01
CA GLU A 39 -11.56 15.96 -10.91
C GLU A 39 -10.15 15.61 -11.41
N GLU A 40 -9.32 16.61 -11.69
CA GLU A 40 -7.92 16.38 -12.09
C GLU A 40 -7.13 15.75 -10.96
N ILE A 41 -7.31 16.24 -9.74
CA ILE A 41 -6.62 15.74 -8.56
C ILE A 41 -7.11 14.32 -8.24
N LYS A 42 -8.41 14.05 -8.36
CA LYS A 42 -8.97 12.71 -8.16
C LYS A 42 -8.38 11.70 -9.14
N LYS A 43 -8.17 12.06 -10.39
CA LYS A 43 -7.51 11.18 -11.38
C LYS A 43 -6.07 10.87 -10.98
N SER A 44 -5.33 11.87 -10.53
CA SER A 44 -3.95 11.70 -10.06
C SER A 44 -3.90 10.77 -8.84
N LEU A 45 -4.79 10.99 -7.85
CA LEU A 45 -4.87 10.15 -6.66
C LEU A 45 -5.28 8.72 -7.01
N ALA A 46 -6.18 8.53 -7.98
CA ALA A 46 -6.58 7.20 -8.42
C ALA A 46 -5.40 6.41 -9.01
N ALA A 47 -4.55 7.08 -9.80
CA ALA A 47 -3.32 6.46 -10.33
C ALA A 47 -2.36 6.09 -9.21
N ASP A 48 -2.18 6.97 -8.22
CA ASP A 48 -1.33 6.71 -7.06
C ASP A 48 -1.85 5.54 -6.23
N ILE A 49 -3.17 5.45 -6.03
CA ILE A 49 -3.81 4.33 -5.31
C ILE A 49 -3.53 3.01 -6.04
N THR A 50 -3.66 2.98 -7.36
CA THR A 50 -3.39 1.79 -8.17
C THR A 50 -1.94 1.34 -8.01
N GLU A 51 -1.00 2.28 -8.03
CA GLU A 51 0.42 2.00 -7.84
C GLU A 51 0.70 1.43 -6.44
N GLU A 52 0.12 2.05 -5.40
CA GLU A 52 0.31 1.59 -4.02
C GLU A 52 -0.31 0.21 -3.77
N ILE A 53 -1.44 -0.10 -4.40
CA ILE A 53 -2.03 -1.45 -4.35
C ILE A 53 -1.09 -2.46 -5.00
N GLY A 54 -0.44 -2.08 -6.11
CA GLY A 54 0.58 -2.90 -6.74
C GLY A 54 1.74 -3.21 -5.81
N HIS A 55 2.24 -2.21 -5.08
CA HIS A 55 3.30 -2.37 -4.07
C HIS A 55 2.85 -3.30 -2.94
N ALA A 56 1.65 -3.08 -2.40
CA ALA A 56 1.08 -3.93 -1.34
C ALA A 56 0.94 -5.38 -1.81
N THR A 57 0.52 -5.60 -3.05
CA THR A 57 0.37 -6.93 -3.63
C THR A 57 1.72 -7.64 -3.73
N GLN A 58 2.78 -6.95 -4.15
CA GLN A 58 4.13 -7.50 -4.21
C GLN A 58 4.62 -7.91 -2.82
N LEU A 59 4.40 -7.06 -1.82
CA LEU A 59 4.78 -7.34 -0.44
C LEU A 59 4.02 -8.55 0.11
N ALA A 60 2.72 -8.61 -0.12
CA ALA A 60 1.86 -9.73 0.31
C ALA A 60 2.31 -11.05 -0.34
N ASN A 61 2.60 -11.03 -1.64
CA ASN A 61 3.09 -12.21 -2.34
C ASN A 61 4.43 -12.69 -1.78
N ARG A 62 5.32 -11.76 -1.45
CA ARG A 62 6.61 -12.14 -0.86
C ARG A 62 6.46 -12.75 0.53
N ILE A 63 5.57 -12.19 1.36
CA ILE A 63 5.26 -12.77 2.67
C ILE A 63 4.82 -14.21 2.52
N LYS A 64 3.90 -14.48 1.58
CA LYS A 64 3.42 -15.83 1.32
C LYS A 64 4.53 -16.75 0.82
N GLN A 65 5.39 -16.27 -0.06
CA GLN A 65 6.50 -17.06 -0.62
C GLN A 65 7.46 -17.56 0.44
N ILE A 66 7.68 -16.81 1.50
CA ILE A 66 8.62 -17.19 2.56
C ILE A 66 7.91 -17.82 3.77
N GLY A 67 6.64 -18.18 3.63
CA GLY A 67 5.90 -18.99 4.60
C GLY A 67 5.09 -18.21 5.62
N GLY A 68 4.88 -16.91 5.39
CA GLY A 68 4.02 -16.08 6.24
C GLY A 68 2.57 -16.04 5.78
N LEU A 69 1.74 -15.40 6.61
CA LEU A 69 0.34 -15.09 6.31
C LEU A 69 0.17 -13.58 6.30
N VAL A 70 -0.56 -13.09 5.32
CA VAL A 70 -0.86 -11.66 5.19
C VAL A 70 -1.99 -11.27 6.14
#